data_743904338fd18ab1c209cd4e0405bdd3
#
_entry.id   743904338fd18ab1c209cd4e0405bdd3
#
_cell.length_a   1.000
_cell.length_b   1.000
_cell.length_c   1.000
_cell.angle_alpha   90.00
_cell.angle_beta   90.00
_cell.angle_gamma   90.00
#
_symmetry.space_group_name_H-M   'P 1'
#
loop_
_entity.id
_entity.type
_entity.pdbx_description
1 polymer ?
#
loop_
_entity_poly.entity_id
_entity_poly.type
_entity_poly.pdbx_seq_one_letter_code
_entity_poly.pdbx_strand_id
1 'polypeptide(L)'
;VVKELVDNSIDAGAKRISVQFRNGGKSYLLVEDDGCGMSKDDALLCIERHATSKIRGSDDLFNIRSLGFRGEAIPSIASVSRFCLQTRAEGNLEGAEILINGGKLIHCHAIGSPVGTRVEVTHLFSSIPARRKFLKTDNTEASHIIQCIRQIAVAHPEVAFRLKSNQRTLISLSSHSDL
;
A
#
# COMPACT_ATOMS: atom_id res chain seq x y z
N VAL A 1 -0.17 -4.87 7.49
CA VAL A 1 0.47 -4.25 6.30
C VAL A 1 -0.53 -4.15 5.14
N VAL A 2 -1.11 -5.28 4.66
CA VAL A 2 -2.02 -5.28 3.50
C VAL A 2 -3.17 -4.30 3.67
N LYS A 3 -3.88 -4.37 4.81
CA LYS A 3 -5.01 -3.49 5.09
C LYS A 3 -4.64 -2.01 4.94
N GLU A 4 -3.54 -1.59 5.54
CA GLU A 4 -3.10 -0.19 5.52
C GLU A 4 -2.79 0.28 4.09
N LEU A 5 -2.11 -0.55 3.29
CA LEU A 5 -1.79 -0.21 1.91
C LEU A 5 -3.03 -0.14 1.03
N VAL A 6 -3.97 -1.07 1.20
CA VAL A 6 -5.23 -1.08 0.44
C VAL A 6 -6.13 0.09 0.84
N ASP A 7 -6.22 0.40 2.14
CA ASP A 7 -6.96 1.59 2.60
C ASP A 7 -6.39 2.88 1.98
N ASN A 8 -5.06 2.99 1.88
CA ASN A 8 -4.43 4.12 1.21
C ASN A 8 -4.81 4.20 -0.29
N SER A 9 -4.89 3.07 -0.97
CA SER A 9 -5.33 3.02 -2.37
C SER A 9 -6.78 3.47 -2.54
N ILE A 10 -7.66 3.07 -1.63
CA ILE A 10 -9.07 3.52 -1.62
C ILE A 10 -9.15 5.02 -1.36
N ASP A 11 -8.39 5.53 -0.39
CA ASP A 11 -8.33 6.96 -0.08
C ASP A 11 -7.78 7.80 -1.26
N ALA A 12 -6.94 7.20 -2.10
CA ALA A 12 -6.45 7.81 -3.34
C ALA A 12 -7.47 7.78 -4.49
N GLY A 13 -8.67 7.27 -4.25
CA GLY A 13 -9.73 7.20 -5.25
C GLY A 13 -9.52 6.11 -6.31
N ALA A 14 -8.76 5.08 -5.99
CA ALA A 14 -8.52 3.98 -6.92
C ALA A 14 -9.81 3.29 -7.35
N LYS A 15 -9.89 2.93 -8.62
CA LYS A 15 -10.98 2.11 -9.19
C LYS A 15 -10.56 0.66 -9.37
N ARG A 16 -9.27 0.39 -9.41
CA ARG A 16 -8.69 -0.95 -9.50
C ARG A 16 -7.55 -1.08 -8.51
N ILE A 17 -7.59 -2.15 -7.72
CA ILE A 17 -6.56 -2.48 -6.77
C ILE A 17 -6.13 -3.92 -7.00
N SER A 18 -4.83 -4.13 -7.20
CA SER A 18 -4.22 -5.44 -7.37
C SER A 18 -3.27 -5.72 -6.21
N VAL A 19 -3.41 -6.88 -5.60
CA VAL A 19 -2.56 -7.35 -4.51
C VAL A 19 -1.93 -8.67 -4.91
N GLN A 20 -0.61 -8.78 -4.75
CA GLN A 20 0.12 -10.03 -4.95
C GLN A 20 0.98 -10.30 -3.72
N PHE A 21 1.08 -11.57 -3.34
CA PHE A 21 1.94 -11.95 -2.22
C PHE A 21 2.56 -13.33 -2.41
N ARG A 22 3.63 -13.59 -1.67
CA ARG A 22 4.30 -14.90 -1.54
C ARG A 22 4.57 -15.19 -0.08
N ASN A 23 4.54 -16.46 0.30
CA ASN A 23 4.82 -16.91 1.66
C ASN A 23 3.98 -16.15 2.71
N GLY A 24 2.67 -16.02 2.47
CA GLY A 24 1.80 -15.30 3.38
C GLY A 24 2.09 -13.81 3.49
N GLY A 25 2.77 -13.21 2.52
CA GLY A 25 3.18 -11.80 2.54
C GLY A 25 4.51 -11.53 3.26
N LYS A 26 5.18 -12.56 3.78
CA LYS A 26 6.43 -12.41 4.53
C LYS A 26 7.62 -12.09 3.62
N SER A 27 7.73 -12.80 2.50
CA SER A 27 8.83 -12.63 1.55
C SER A 27 8.55 -11.58 0.48
N TYR A 28 7.29 -11.43 0.11
CA TYR A 28 6.87 -10.53 -0.96
C TYR A 28 5.42 -10.11 -0.78
N LEU A 29 5.18 -8.82 -0.88
CA LEU A 29 3.86 -8.20 -0.95
C LEU A 29 3.91 -7.04 -1.93
N LEU A 30 2.98 -7.00 -2.86
CA LEU A 30 2.79 -5.92 -3.81
C LEU A 30 1.35 -5.44 -3.73
N VAL A 31 1.16 -4.14 -3.60
CA VAL A 31 -0.13 -3.46 -3.76
C VAL A 31 0.01 -2.40 -4.84
N GLU A 32 -0.83 -2.48 -5.85
CA GLU A 32 -0.83 -1.60 -7.01
C GLU A 32 -2.22 -1.05 -7.24
N ASP A 33 -2.32 0.25 -7.49
CA ASP A 33 -3.58 0.94 -7.71
C ASP A 33 -3.50 1.95 -8.85
N ASP A 34 -4.66 2.33 -9.36
CA ASP A 34 -4.86 3.37 -10.37
C ASP A 34 -5.44 4.67 -9.79
N GLY A 35 -5.18 4.94 -8.51
CA GLY A 35 -5.62 6.17 -7.85
C GLY A 35 -4.92 7.42 -8.35
N CYS A 36 -5.08 8.52 -7.65
CA CYS A 36 -4.53 9.82 -8.04
C CYS A 36 -3.00 9.90 -8.04
N GLY A 37 -2.33 8.96 -7.41
CA GLY A 37 -0.88 8.98 -7.26
C GLY A 37 -0.37 10.13 -6.40
N MET A 38 0.94 10.30 -6.37
CA MET A 38 1.62 11.33 -5.61
C MET A 38 2.70 11.99 -6.46
N SER A 39 2.96 13.28 -6.21
CA SER A 39 4.19 13.94 -6.67
C SER A 39 5.39 13.36 -5.92
N LYS A 40 6.59 13.61 -6.44
CA LYS A 40 7.84 13.21 -5.74
C LYS A 40 7.90 13.78 -4.33
N ASP A 41 7.53 15.03 -4.14
CA ASP A 41 7.57 15.70 -2.83
C ASP A 41 6.54 15.09 -1.87
N ASP A 42 5.32 14.82 -2.32
CA ASP A 42 4.30 14.15 -1.52
C ASP A 42 4.71 12.71 -1.17
N ALA A 43 5.35 12.00 -2.09
CA ALA A 43 5.85 10.65 -1.85
C ALA A 43 6.96 10.63 -0.78
N LEU A 44 7.88 11.59 -0.81
CA LEU A 44 8.89 11.75 0.23
C LEU A 44 8.27 12.09 1.59
N LEU A 45 7.27 12.98 1.62
CA LEU A 45 6.55 13.32 2.83
C LEU A 45 5.81 12.14 3.44
N CYS A 46 5.21 11.26 2.64
CA CYS A 46 4.46 10.11 3.16
C CYS A 46 5.36 9.08 3.87
N ILE A 47 6.65 9.12 3.63
CA ILE A 47 7.65 8.24 4.24
C ILE A 47 8.18 8.81 5.56
N GLU A 48 8.11 10.13 5.74
CA GLU A 48 8.52 10.77 6.98
C GLU A 48 7.57 10.44 8.12
N ARG A 49 8.13 10.18 9.32
CA ARG A 49 7.33 9.96 10.53
C ARG A 49 6.58 11.24 10.89
N HIS A 50 5.34 11.08 11.39
CA HIS A 50 4.44 12.16 11.82
C HIS A 50 3.93 13.06 10.69
N ALA A 51 4.18 12.72 9.42
CA ALA A 51 3.60 13.38 8.26
C ALA A 51 2.37 12.61 7.76
N THR A 52 1.37 13.33 7.21
CA THR A 52 0.24 12.73 6.51
C THR A 52 -0.30 13.70 5.47
N SER A 53 -0.56 13.21 4.26
CA SER A 53 -1.23 13.95 3.19
C SER A 53 -2.74 14.14 3.45
N LYS A 54 -3.30 13.43 4.42
CA LYS A 54 -4.72 13.47 4.78
C LYS A 54 -5.08 14.62 5.74
N ILE A 55 -4.07 15.25 6.36
CA ILE A 55 -4.23 16.40 7.25
C ILE A 55 -3.43 17.57 6.69
N ARG A 56 -4.11 18.60 6.20
CA ARG A 56 -3.51 19.79 5.62
C ARG A 56 -3.63 21.03 6.52
N GLY A 57 -4.35 20.93 7.62
CA GLY A 57 -4.56 22.04 8.57
C GLY A 57 -5.37 21.61 9.79
N SER A 58 -5.51 22.53 10.76
CA SER A 58 -6.26 22.27 11.99
C SER A 58 -7.74 21.94 11.73
N ASP A 59 -8.31 22.48 10.66
CA ASP A 59 -9.72 22.28 10.33
C ASP A 59 -9.98 20.87 9.77
N ASP A 60 -8.97 20.20 9.19
CA ASP A 60 -9.07 18.84 8.68
C ASP A 60 -9.18 17.81 9.81
N LEU A 61 -8.75 18.13 11.03
CA LEU A 61 -8.87 17.26 12.20
C LEU A 61 -10.32 16.97 12.58
N PHE A 62 -11.25 17.88 12.29
CA PHE A 62 -12.67 17.71 12.59
C PHE A 62 -13.46 16.98 11.50
N ASN A 63 -12.89 16.89 10.30
CA ASN A 63 -13.53 16.27 9.12
C ASN A 63 -12.95 14.93 8.72
N ILE A 64 -12.16 14.29 9.58
CA ILE A 64 -11.50 13.02 9.28
C ILE A 64 -12.54 11.91 9.15
N ARG A 65 -12.73 11.43 7.93
CA ARG A 65 -13.58 10.28 7.61
C ARG A 65 -12.79 9.00 7.34
N SER A 66 -11.45 9.08 7.27
CA SER A 66 -10.60 7.92 6.99
C SER A 66 -9.83 7.46 8.22
N LEU A 67 -9.71 6.15 8.40
CA LEU A 67 -8.99 5.53 9.50
C LEU A 67 -7.47 5.70 9.42
N GLY A 68 -6.94 6.21 8.30
CA GLY A 68 -5.50 6.32 8.04
C GLY A 68 -4.88 7.69 8.36
N PHE A 69 -5.49 8.50 9.21
CA PHE A 69 -5.02 9.88 9.48
C PHE A 69 -3.73 9.96 10.32
N ARG A 70 -3.33 8.88 10.96
CA ARG A 70 -2.12 8.86 11.80
C ARG A 70 -0.82 9.11 11.04
N GLY A 71 -0.79 8.90 9.72
CA GLY A 71 0.34 9.20 8.84
C GLY A 71 1.60 8.38 9.09
N GLU A 72 1.50 7.27 9.85
CA GLU A 72 2.66 6.48 10.29
C GLU A 72 2.70 5.04 9.73
N ALA A 73 1.67 4.60 9.00
CA ALA A 73 1.62 3.23 8.47
C ALA A 73 2.78 2.97 7.50
N ILE A 74 2.98 3.84 6.52
CA ILE A 74 4.06 3.71 5.52
C ILE A 74 5.44 3.81 6.16
N PRO A 75 5.76 4.82 6.99
CA PRO A 75 7.05 4.86 7.69
C PRO A 75 7.31 3.64 8.55
N SER A 76 6.30 3.13 9.24
CA SER A 76 6.42 1.94 10.08
C SER A 76 6.72 0.69 9.27
N ILE A 77 6.06 0.49 8.12
CA ILE A 77 6.32 -0.62 7.21
C ILE A 77 7.73 -0.51 6.62
N ALA A 78 8.11 0.66 6.13
CA ALA A 78 9.42 0.92 5.53
C ALA A 78 10.57 0.71 6.51
N SER A 79 10.36 0.96 7.81
CA SER A 79 11.38 0.78 8.85
C SER A 79 11.74 -0.68 9.12
N VAL A 80 10.86 -1.62 8.78
CA VAL A 80 11.01 -3.05 9.12
C VAL A 80 11.07 -3.97 7.89
N SER A 81 11.28 -3.41 6.72
CA SER A 81 11.28 -4.15 5.46
C SER A 81 12.20 -3.49 4.42
N ARG A 82 12.34 -4.14 3.27
CA ARG A 82 12.76 -3.49 2.05
C ARG A 82 11.49 -2.99 1.34
N PHE A 83 11.37 -1.69 1.23
CA PHE A 83 10.17 -0.99 0.80
C PHE A 83 10.46 -0.19 -0.47
N CYS A 84 9.71 -0.46 -1.53
CA CYS A 84 9.81 0.27 -2.80
C CYS A 84 8.46 0.91 -3.12
N LEU A 85 8.45 2.22 -3.26
CA LEU A 85 7.29 3.03 -3.64
C LEU A 85 7.52 3.60 -5.04
N GLN A 86 6.63 3.28 -5.96
CA GLN A 86 6.57 3.90 -7.29
C GLN A 86 5.22 4.60 -7.42
N THR A 87 5.24 5.86 -7.83
CA THR A 87 4.01 6.65 -7.92
C THR A 87 4.14 7.73 -8.97
N ARG A 88 3.04 8.04 -9.62
CA ARG A 88 2.91 9.20 -10.51
C ARG A 88 1.57 9.87 -10.28
N ALA A 89 1.61 11.17 -10.02
CA ALA A 89 0.39 11.97 -9.92
C ALA A 89 -0.20 12.25 -11.30
N GLU A 90 -1.51 12.38 -11.35
CA GLU A 90 -2.20 12.84 -12.56
C GLU A 90 -1.67 14.22 -12.99
N GLY A 91 -1.41 14.37 -14.30
CA GLY A 91 -0.84 15.59 -14.86
C GLY A 91 0.69 15.68 -14.83
N ASN A 92 1.39 14.81 -14.12
CA ASN A 92 2.85 14.73 -14.12
C ASN A 92 3.34 13.84 -15.28
N LEU A 93 4.41 14.28 -15.96
CA LEU A 93 5.01 13.52 -17.07
C LEU A 93 5.81 12.32 -16.57
N GLU A 94 6.41 12.43 -15.39
CA GLU A 94 7.26 11.41 -14.78
C GLU A 94 6.70 10.98 -13.43
N GLY A 95 6.93 9.73 -13.08
CA GLY A 95 6.75 9.21 -11.74
C GLY A 95 8.03 9.31 -10.91
N ALA A 96 7.92 8.88 -9.67
CA ALA A 96 9.04 8.77 -8.74
C ALA A 96 9.14 7.34 -8.19
N GLU A 97 10.36 6.85 -8.03
CA GLU A 97 10.65 5.63 -7.31
C GLU A 97 11.47 5.94 -6.07
N ILE A 98 11.03 5.45 -4.93
CA ILE A 98 11.71 5.60 -3.65
C ILE A 98 11.95 4.20 -3.10
N LEU A 99 13.21 3.89 -2.83
CA LEU A 99 13.63 2.64 -2.21
C LEU A 99 14.16 2.89 -0.81
N ILE A 100 13.59 2.17 0.16
CA ILE A 100 13.98 2.21 1.56
C ILE A 100 14.31 0.80 2.02
N ASN A 101 15.37 0.66 2.78
CA ASN A 101 15.75 -0.61 3.38
C ASN A 101 15.99 -0.43 4.88
N GLY A 102 15.16 -1.08 5.70
CA GLY A 102 15.25 -0.98 7.15
C GLY A 102 15.14 0.45 7.68
N GLY A 103 14.31 1.28 7.05
CA GLY A 103 14.12 2.69 7.39
C GLY A 103 15.13 3.65 6.76
N LYS A 104 16.14 3.14 6.06
CA LYS A 104 17.17 3.96 5.40
C LYS A 104 16.84 4.18 3.94
N LEU A 105 16.80 5.46 3.52
CA LEU A 105 16.62 5.82 2.12
C LEU A 105 17.84 5.37 1.29
N ILE A 106 17.59 4.52 0.29
CA ILE A 106 18.61 4.03 -0.63
C ILE A 106 18.69 4.94 -1.86
N HIS A 107 17.56 5.18 -2.51
CA HIS A 107 17.47 6.12 -3.62
C HIS A 107 16.07 6.72 -3.77
N CYS A 108 16.03 7.86 -4.45
CA CYS A 108 14.82 8.48 -4.95
C CYS A 108 15.15 9.07 -6.34
N HIS A 109 14.51 8.54 -7.37
CA HIS A 109 14.74 9.00 -8.75
C HIS A 109 13.45 8.98 -9.58
N ALA A 110 13.49 9.70 -10.71
CA ALA A 110 12.40 9.72 -11.67
C ALA A 110 12.30 8.40 -12.44
N ILE A 111 11.07 7.96 -12.69
CA ILE A 111 10.77 6.76 -13.49
C ILE A 111 9.60 7.02 -14.43
N GLY A 112 9.50 6.22 -15.50
CA GLY A 112 8.27 6.09 -16.28
C GLY A 112 7.32 5.14 -15.56
N SER A 113 6.12 5.59 -15.25
CA SER A 113 5.08 4.77 -14.64
C SER A 113 3.68 5.26 -15.03
N PRO A 114 2.65 4.41 -14.99
CA PRO A 114 1.27 4.89 -15.11
C PRO A 114 0.89 5.77 -13.92
N VAL A 115 -0.19 6.53 -14.04
CA VAL A 115 -0.79 7.24 -12.91
C VAL A 115 -1.28 6.25 -11.89
N GLY A 116 -1.01 6.52 -10.62
CA GLY A 116 -1.35 5.65 -9.51
C GLY A 116 -0.14 5.37 -8.62
N THR A 117 -0.26 4.34 -7.80
CA THR A 117 0.78 3.98 -6.82
C THR A 117 1.01 2.47 -6.81
N ARG A 118 2.28 2.11 -6.73
CA ARG A 118 2.75 0.73 -6.57
C ARG A 118 3.67 0.66 -5.37
N VAL A 119 3.31 -0.17 -4.40
CA VAL A 119 4.10 -0.42 -3.20
C VAL A 119 4.53 -1.87 -3.15
N GLU A 120 5.82 -2.11 -3.12
CA GLU A 120 6.41 -3.43 -2.96
C GLU A 120 7.12 -3.54 -1.62
N VAL A 121 6.77 -4.55 -0.85
CA VAL A 121 7.35 -4.83 0.47
C VAL A 121 7.98 -6.22 0.43
N THR A 122 9.27 -6.28 0.68
CA THR A 122 10.01 -7.55 0.73
C THR A 122 10.79 -7.65 2.04
N HIS A 123 11.19 -8.86 2.42
CA HIS A 123 12.01 -9.10 3.61
C HIS A 123 11.41 -8.51 4.89
N LEU A 124 10.08 -8.65 5.06
CA LEU A 124 9.39 -8.14 6.24
C LEU A 124 9.97 -8.76 7.52
N PHE A 125 10.36 -7.88 8.45
CA PHE A 125 10.98 -8.21 9.74
C PHE A 125 12.29 -9.01 9.65
N SER A 126 12.99 -9.00 8.51
CA SER A 126 14.26 -9.73 8.37
C SER A 126 15.34 -9.26 9.35
N SER A 127 15.33 -7.97 9.71
CA SER A 127 16.25 -7.36 10.68
C SER A 127 15.76 -7.41 12.13
N ILE A 128 14.56 -7.95 12.39
CA ILE A 128 13.95 -8.00 13.72
C ILE A 128 13.51 -9.43 14.01
N PRO A 129 14.43 -10.34 14.43
CA PRO A 129 14.13 -11.76 14.64
C PRO A 129 12.99 -12.00 15.63
N ALA A 130 12.85 -11.19 16.67
CA ALA A 130 11.76 -11.30 17.64
C ALA A 130 10.38 -11.13 17.01
N ARG A 131 10.21 -10.11 16.15
CA ARG A 131 8.95 -9.88 15.42
C ARG A 131 8.69 -10.95 14.36
N ARG A 132 9.73 -11.40 13.68
CA ARG A 132 9.63 -12.47 12.69
C ARG A 132 9.10 -13.78 13.28
N LYS A 133 9.49 -14.11 14.52
CA LYS A 133 9.00 -15.29 15.25
C LYS A 133 7.51 -15.23 15.57
N PHE A 134 6.93 -14.06 15.73
CA PHE A 134 5.50 -13.89 16.00
C PHE A 134 4.61 -14.00 14.76
N LEU A 135 5.18 -14.01 13.56
CA LEU A 135 4.42 -14.28 12.35
C LEU A 135 3.90 -15.72 12.38
N LYS A 136 2.64 -15.87 11.98
CA LYS A 136 1.99 -17.18 11.87
C LYS A 136 2.55 -17.96 10.68
N THR A 137 2.08 -19.18 10.47
CA THR A 137 2.43 -19.96 9.29
C THR A 137 2.02 -19.23 8.01
N ASP A 138 2.66 -19.56 6.89
CA ASP A 138 2.36 -18.96 5.59
C ASP A 138 0.88 -19.11 5.22
N ASN A 139 0.29 -20.29 5.49
CA ASN A 139 -1.13 -20.55 5.22
C ASN A 139 -2.05 -19.69 6.10
N THR A 140 -1.72 -19.50 7.36
CA THR A 140 -2.49 -18.66 8.28
C THR A 140 -2.42 -17.19 7.87
N GLU A 141 -1.23 -16.69 7.57
CA GLU A 141 -1.05 -15.32 7.09
C GLU A 141 -1.76 -15.09 5.74
N ALA A 142 -1.68 -16.05 4.82
CA ALA A 142 -2.41 -16.01 3.56
C ALA A 142 -3.94 -15.95 3.77
N SER A 143 -4.47 -16.73 4.70
CA SER A 143 -5.90 -16.70 5.05
C SER A 143 -6.33 -15.35 5.59
N HIS A 144 -5.50 -14.70 6.41
CA HIS A 144 -5.76 -13.35 6.91
C HIS A 144 -5.79 -12.32 5.78
N ILE A 145 -4.87 -12.42 4.81
CA ILE A 145 -4.86 -11.54 3.63
C ILE A 145 -6.13 -11.71 2.80
N ILE A 146 -6.52 -12.95 2.50
CA ILE A 146 -7.73 -13.27 1.73
C ILE A 146 -8.97 -12.71 2.43
N GLN A 147 -9.10 -12.93 3.72
CA GLN A 147 -10.22 -12.44 4.51
C GLN A 147 -10.25 -10.90 4.52
N CYS A 148 -9.11 -10.27 4.71
CA CYS A 148 -8.97 -8.81 4.69
C CYS A 148 -9.47 -8.23 3.36
N ILE A 149 -9.01 -8.76 2.22
CA ILE A 149 -9.42 -8.29 0.90
C ILE A 149 -10.91 -8.51 0.67
N ARG A 150 -11.46 -9.66 1.08
CA ARG A 150 -12.90 -9.93 0.96
C ARG A 150 -13.74 -8.91 1.75
N GLN A 151 -13.35 -8.59 2.97
CA GLN A 151 -14.05 -7.61 3.81
C GLN A 151 -14.02 -6.21 3.20
N ILE A 152 -12.86 -5.79 2.69
CA ILE A 152 -12.71 -4.49 2.05
C ILE A 152 -13.52 -4.44 0.75
N ALA A 153 -13.50 -5.50 -0.05
CA ALA A 153 -14.24 -5.57 -1.31
C ALA A 153 -15.76 -5.48 -1.11
N VAL A 154 -16.28 -6.08 -0.05
CA VAL A 154 -17.69 -5.96 0.31
C VAL A 154 -18.07 -4.53 0.71
N ALA A 155 -17.16 -3.83 1.38
CA ALA A 155 -17.37 -2.44 1.79
C ALA A 155 -17.21 -1.44 0.61
N HIS A 156 -16.53 -1.84 -0.46
CA HIS A 156 -16.22 -0.99 -1.61
C HIS A 156 -16.57 -1.67 -2.94
N PRO A 157 -17.87 -1.89 -3.23
CA PRO A 157 -18.31 -2.55 -4.46
C PRO A 157 -17.96 -1.75 -5.73
N GLU A 158 -17.70 -0.47 -5.60
CA GLU A 158 -17.28 0.43 -6.68
C GLU A 158 -15.82 0.22 -7.12
N VAL A 159 -15.05 -0.59 -6.41
CA VAL A 159 -13.64 -0.86 -6.68
C VAL A 159 -13.47 -2.29 -7.18
N ALA A 160 -12.72 -2.46 -8.27
CA ALA A 160 -12.32 -3.78 -8.74
C ALA A 160 -11.09 -4.29 -7.97
N PHE A 161 -11.15 -5.52 -7.47
CA PHE A 161 -10.07 -6.14 -6.71
C PHE A 161 -9.52 -7.38 -7.40
N ARG A 162 -8.21 -7.51 -7.39
CA ARG A 162 -7.50 -8.73 -7.80
C ARG A 162 -6.51 -9.13 -6.73
N LEU A 163 -6.56 -10.38 -6.31
CA LEU A 163 -5.61 -10.97 -5.36
C LEU A 163 -4.94 -12.18 -5.98
N LYS A 164 -3.61 -12.19 -5.96
CA LYS A 164 -2.79 -13.31 -6.44
C LYS A 164 -1.83 -13.81 -5.37
N SER A 165 -1.66 -15.11 -5.30
CA SER A 165 -0.62 -15.77 -4.52
C SER A 165 0.19 -16.68 -5.42
N ASN A 166 1.53 -16.50 -5.46
CA ASN A 166 2.43 -17.29 -6.30
C ASN A 166 1.94 -17.39 -7.77
N GLN A 167 1.52 -16.29 -8.36
CA GLN A 167 0.96 -16.16 -9.71
C GLN A 167 -0.43 -16.79 -9.90
N ARG A 168 -1.00 -17.45 -8.88
CA ARG A 168 -2.37 -17.96 -8.93
C ARG A 168 -3.35 -16.86 -8.47
N THR A 169 -4.37 -16.62 -9.28
CA THR A 169 -5.45 -15.69 -8.92
C THR A 169 -6.37 -16.35 -7.89
N LEU A 170 -6.50 -15.74 -6.72
CA LEU A 170 -7.38 -16.18 -5.64
C LEU A 170 -8.70 -15.42 -5.62
N ILE A 171 -8.68 -14.13 -5.93
CA ILE A 171 -9.84 -13.25 -6.00
C ILE A 171 -9.75 -12.43 -7.27
N SER A 172 -10.86 -12.32 -7.98
CA SER A 172 -11.03 -11.41 -9.12
C SER A 172 -12.45 -10.88 -9.10
N LEU A 173 -12.61 -9.63 -8.69
CA LEU A 173 -13.89 -8.96 -8.55
C LEU A 173 -13.92 -7.73 -9.44
N SER A 174 -14.95 -7.64 -10.28
CA SER A 174 -15.21 -6.44 -11.06
C SER A 174 -15.94 -5.41 -10.21
N SER A 175 -15.73 -4.14 -10.52
CA SER A 175 -16.50 -3.06 -9.89
C SER A 175 -17.97 -3.15 -10.31
N HIS A 176 -18.86 -2.96 -9.36
CA HIS A 176 -20.28 -2.74 -9.63
C HIS A 176 -20.56 -1.26 -9.37
N SER A 177 -20.72 -0.50 -10.45
CA SER A 177 -21.37 0.81 -10.35
C SER A 177 -22.87 0.54 -10.29
N ASP A 178 -23.52 0.93 -9.21
CA ASP A 178 -24.98 0.97 -9.17
C ASP A 178 -25.51 1.75 -10.37
N LEU A 179 -26.42 1.11 -11.09
CA LEU A 179 -27.17 1.73 -12.16
C LEU A 179 -28.12 2.78 -11.61
#